data_5056d500ad7f867f89cc27685ce79a3b
#
_entry.id   5056d500ad7f867f89cc27685ce79a3b
#
_cell.length_a   1.000
_cell.length_b   1.000
_cell.length_c   1.000
_cell.angle_alpha   90.00
_cell.angle_beta   90.00
_cell.angle_gamma   90.00
#
_symmetry.space_group_name_H-M   'P 1'
#
loop_
_entity.id
_entity.type
_entity.pdbx_description
1 polymer ?
#
loop_
_entity_poly.entity_id
_entity_poly.type
_entity_poly.pdbx_seq_one_letter_code
_entity_poly.pdbx_strand_id
1 'polypeptide(L)'
;MIDVYFWPTGNGKKITIMLEEVELPYRIVPVNINKGDQFTPEYDALNPNNRMPTLVDPDAPGGTLVIFESGAILQYLAEKTGKLMPHDLHARFRVLQWVYWQVGGLGPMAGQAHHFLKYAPQKVEYAMHRFRSETARLYGVMDKQLGRQEYLAGDYSIADIAAWPWVVRHDWQEQNLDDFPNVKRWFATVGARPAVQKGANAGADLQAAAATMTIEDKKRLFNLRDQDL
;
A
#
# COMPACT_ATOMS: atom_id res chain seq x y z
N MET A 1 22.35 3.81 5.20
CA MET A 1 21.17 4.40 4.47
C MET A 1 20.26 3.26 4.09
N ILE A 2 18.96 3.43 4.32
CA ILE A 2 17.94 2.41 4.06
C ILE A 2 17.73 2.20 2.55
N ASP A 3 17.70 0.95 2.10
CA ASP A 3 17.32 0.57 0.73
C ASP A 3 15.86 0.13 0.69
N VAL A 4 15.08 0.72 -0.22
CA VAL A 4 13.68 0.38 -0.45
C VAL A 4 13.55 -0.27 -1.83
N TYR A 5 13.36 -1.57 -1.86
CA TYR A 5 13.03 -2.31 -3.06
C TYR A 5 11.58 -2.00 -3.43
N PHE A 6 11.42 -1.29 -4.55
CA PHE A 6 10.22 -0.52 -4.81
C PHE A 6 9.70 -0.68 -6.25
N TRP A 7 8.39 -0.68 -6.35
CA TRP A 7 7.64 -0.37 -7.56
C TRP A 7 6.47 0.55 -7.20
N PRO A 8 5.98 1.45 -8.09
CA PRO A 8 4.99 2.48 -7.74
C PRO A 8 3.58 1.91 -7.58
N THR A 9 3.44 0.92 -6.70
CA THR A 9 2.18 0.33 -6.24
C THR A 9 1.67 1.04 -5.00
N GLY A 10 0.40 0.81 -4.63
CA GLY A 10 -0.14 1.32 -3.38
C GLY A 10 0.70 0.91 -2.15
N ASN A 11 1.18 -0.35 -2.12
CA ASN A 11 1.99 -0.84 -1.01
C ASN A 11 3.42 -0.24 -1.01
N GLY A 12 4.04 -0.04 -2.19
CA GLY A 12 5.34 0.63 -2.28
C GLY A 12 5.27 2.06 -1.75
N LYS A 13 4.23 2.80 -2.14
CA LYS A 13 4.04 4.19 -1.72
C LYS A 13 3.81 4.37 -0.22
N LYS A 14 3.32 3.36 0.51
CA LYS A 14 3.26 3.41 1.97
C LYS A 14 4.64 3.69 2.57
N ILE A 15 5.66 3.01 2.04
CA ILE A 15 7.00 3.05 2.62
C ILE A 15 7.71 4.35 2.29
N THR A 16 7.60 4.84 1.05
CA THR A 16 8.16 6.13 0.69
C THR A 16 7.48 7.29 1.45
N ILE A 17 6.17 7.26 1.63
CA ILE A 17 5.44 8.23 2.46
C ILE A 17 5.93 8.16 3.91
N MET A 18 6.03 6.97 4.49
CA MET A 18 6.51 6.81 5.86
C MET A 18 7.92 7.38 6.05
N LEU A 19 8.84 7.07 5.14
CA LEU A 19 10.22 7.55 5.23
C LEU A 19 10.32 9.07 5.12
N GLU A 20 9.49 9.70 4.29
CA GLU A 20 9.38 11.17 4.21
C GLU A 20 8.77 11.77 5.48
N GLU A 21 7.75 11.15 6.07
CA GLU A 21 7.12 11.62 7.31
C GLU A 21 8.07 11.55 8.52
N VAL A 22 8.95 10.57 8.55
CA VAL A 22 9.92 10.43 9.64
C VAL A 22 11.29 11.04 9.33
N GLU A 23 11.45 11.57 8.11
CA GLU A 23 12.68 12.25 7.63
C GLU A 23 13.91 11.34 7.62
N LEU A 24 13.73 10.05 7.36
CA LEU A 24 14.84 9.12 7.22
C LEU A 24 15.36 9.08 5.78
N PRO A 25 16.69 9.20 5.57
CA PRO A 25 17.28 9.07 4.25
C PRO A 25 17.17 7.65 3.72
N TYR A 26 16.76 7.52 2.46
CA TYR A 26 16.59 6.23 1.79
C TYR A 26 17.01 6.30 0.32
N ARG A 27 17.23 5.11 -0.26
CA ARG A 27 17.46 4.91 -1.68
C ARG A 27 16.39 3.99 -2.24
N ILE A 28 15.81 4.37 -3.39
CA ILE A 28 14.93 3.47 -4.14
C ILE A 28 15.79 2.51 -4.95
N VAL A 29 15.52 1.21 -4.79
CA VAL A 29 16.02 0.12 -5.63
C VAL A 29 14.84 -0.38 -6.46
N PRO A 30 14.78 -0.06 -7.76
CA PRO A 30 13.66 -0.43 -8.60
C PRO A 30 13.56 -1.95 -8.77
N VAL A 31 12.34 -2.50 -8.64
CA VAL A 31 12.01 -3.90 -8.96
C VAL A 31 10.82 -3.88 -9.92
N ASN A 32 11.10 -4.01 -11.21
CA ASN A 32 10.08 -3.92 -12.26
C ASN A 32 9.24 -5.20 -12.30
N ILE A 33 8.10 -5.17 -11.62
CA ILE A 33 7.20 -6.32 -11.55
C ILE A 33 6.61 -6.74 -12.90
N ASN A 34 6.51 -5.83 -13.86
CA ASN A 34 6.06 -6.15 -15.21
C ASN A 34 7.10 -7.02 -15.93
N LYS A 35 8.39 -6.75 -15.71
CA LYS A 35 9.48 -7.58 -16.28
C LYS A 35 9.76 -8.87 -15.50
N GLY A 36 9.21 -9.00 -14.29
CA GLY A 36 9.40 -10.17 -13.43
C GLY A 36 10.63 -10.10 -12.53
N ASP A 37 11.19 -8.90 -12.32
CA ASP A 37 12.37 -8.71 -11.46
C ASP A 37 12.17 -9.26 -10.03
N GLN A 38 10.90 -9.34 -9.57
CA GLN A 38 10.55 -9.92 -8.27
C GLN A 38 10.81 -11.44 -8.17
N PHE A 39 11.04 -12.11 -9.30
CA PHE A 39 11.30 -13.55 -9.36
C PHE A 39 12.77 -13.88 -9.59
N THR A 40 13.67 -12.90 -9.55
CA THR A 40 15.11 -13.14 -9.62
C THR A 40 15.60 -13.79 -8.33
N PRO A 41 16.62 -14.66 -8.37
CA PRO A 41 17.18 -15.28 -7.17
C PRO A 41 17.64 -14.28 -6.12
N GLU A 42 18.17 -13.14 -6.56
CA GLU A 42 18.64 -12.06 -5.69
C GLU A 42 17.50 -11.43 -4.91
N TYR A 43 16.33 -11.24 -5.55
CA TYR A 43 15.16 -10.69 -4.86
C TYR A 43 14.44 -11.74 -4.02
N ASP A 44 14.35 -12.97 -4.49
CA ASP A 44 13.77 -14.10 -3.75
C ASP A 44 14.47 -14.33 -2.41
N ALA A 45 15.80 -14.18 -2.39
CA ALA A 45 16.59 -14.26 -1.15
C ALA A 45 16.24 -13.17 -0.12
N LEU A 46 15.71 -12.00 -0.57
CA LEU A 46 15.28 -10.92 0.31
C LEU A 46 13.80 -11.06 0.71
N ASN A 47 13.00 -11.63 -0.17
CA ASN A 47 11.55 -11.70 0.02
C ASN A 47 10.96 -12.94 -0.66
N PRO A 48 10.78 -14.04 0.07
CA PRO A 48 10.26 -15.30 -0.46
C PRO A 48 8.80 -15.21 -0.96
N ASN A 49 8.09 -14.10 -0.64
CA ASN A 49 6.75 -13.84 -1.17
C ASN A 49 6.76 -13.21 -2.57
N ASN A 50 7.92 -12.77 -3.07
CA ASN A 50 8.09 -12.13 -4.39
C ASN A 50 7.12 -10.96 -4.63
N ARG A 51 6.87 -10.15 -3.59
CA ARG A 51 5.98 -8.97 -3.64
C ARG A 51 6.72 -7.70 -3.22
N MET A 52 6.18 -6.54 -3.63
CA MET A 52 6.66 -5.22 -3.22
C MET A 52 5.84 -4.69 -2.05
N PRO A 53 6.45 -3.93 -1.14
CA PRO A 53 7.86 -3.57 -1.00
C PRO A 53 8.68 -4.56 -0.15
N THR A 54 10.02 -4.42 -0.23
CA THR A 54 10.98 -4.95 0.74
C THR A 54 11.91 -3.82 1.20
N LEU A 55 12.27 -3.80 2.46
CA LEU A 55 13.18 -2.82 3.04
C LEU A 55 14.44 -3.52 3.56
N VAL A 56 15.60 -2.93 3.31
CA VAL A 56 16.87 -3.36 3.88
C VAL A 56 17.45 -2.19 4.68
N ASP A 57 17.59 -2.38 5.98
CA ASP A 57 18.23 -1.42 6.87
C ASP A 57 19.57 -1.96 7.33
N PRO A 58 20.71 -1.43 6.82
CA PRO A 58 22.03 -1.88 7.21
C PRO A 58 22.42 -1.47 8.63
N ASP A 59 21.75 -0.45 9.17
CA ASP A 59 22.06 0.18 10.46
C ASP A 59 20.99 -0.16 11.53
N ALA A 60 20.36 -1.32 11.41
CA ALA A 60 19.42 -1.80 12.42
C ALA A 60 20.16 -2.33 13.65
N PRO A 61 19.58 -2.25 14.87
CA PRO A 61 20.14 -2.88 16.06
C PRO A 61 20.36 -4.39 15.84
N GLY A 62 21.58 -4.84 16.04
CA GLY A 62 21.97 -6.24 15.83
C GLY A 62 22.48 -6.58 14.43
N GLY A 63 22.57 -5.61 13.53
CA GLY A 63 23.10 -5.78 12.17
C GLY A 63 22.06 -5.54 11.08
N THR A 64 22.39 -5.85 9.84
CA THR A 64 21.50 -5.64 8.70
C THR A 64 20.17 -6.37 8.88
N LEU A 65 19.08 -5.64 8.74
CA LEU A 65 17.71 -6.16 8.83
C LEU A 65 17.03 -6.10 7.47
N VAL A 66 16.48 -7.22 7.03
CA VAL A 66 15.64 -7.32 5.83
C VAL A 66 14.21 -7.55 6.26
N ILE A 67 13.27 -6.72 5.78
CA ILE A 67 11.85 -6.81 6.14
C ILE A 67 11.01 -6.76 4.86
N PHE A 68 10.12 -7.70 4.70
CA PHE A 68 9.02 -7.63 3.76
C PHE A 68 7.68 -7.51 4.51
N GLU A 69 6.55 -7.36 3.83
CA GLU A 69 5.24 -6.93 4.31
C GLU A 69 5.18 -5.43 4.65
N SER A 70 4.39 -4.69 3.89
CA SER A 70 4.29 -3.23 4.05
C SER A 70 3.82 -2.81 5.45
N GLY A 71 2.95 -3.60 6.09
CA GLY A 71 2.50 -3.34 7.48
C GLY A 71 3.62 -3.53 8.48
N ALA A 72 4.45 -4.58 8.34
CA ALA A 72 5.60 -4.84 9.21
C ALA A 72 6.68 -3.76 9.04
N ILE A 73 6.92 -3.32 7.80
CA ILE A 73 7.86 -2.23 7.51
C ILE A 73 7.40 -0.92 8.16
N LEU A 74 6.11 -0.58 8.05
CA LEU A 74 5.55 0.61 8.71
C LEU A 74 5.72 0.54 10.23
N GLN A 75 5.43 -0.59 10.84
CA GLN A 75 5.61 -0.79 12.26
C GLN A 75 7.08 -0.65 12.67
N TYR A 76 7.99 -1.30 11.96
CA TYR A 76 9.44 -1.20 12.21
C TYR A 76 9.93 0.24 12.16
N LEU A 77 9.57 1.00 11.12
CA LEU A 77 9.99 2.39 10.98
C LEU A 77 9.42 3.29 12.08
N ALA A 78 8.18 3.03 12.52
CA ALA A 78 7.57 3.74 13.64
C ALA A 78 8.30 3.41 14.96
N GLU A 79 8.66 2.15 15.20
CA GLU A 79 9.43 1.73 16.38
C GLU A 79 10.85 2.30 16.37
N LYS A 80 11.53 2.24 15.21
CA LYS A 80 12.88 2.78 15.04
C LYS A 80 12.96 4.28 15.33
N THR A 81 11.92 5.03 14.99
CA THR A 81 11.90 6.50 15.09
C THR A 81 11.14 7.04 16.29
N GLY A 82 10.30 6.22 16.94
CA GLY A 82 9.38 6.67 17.99
C GLY A 82 8.27 7.58 17.47
N LYS A 83 8.03 7.65 16.13
CA LYS A 83 7.06 8.53 15.50
C LYS A 83 5.87 7.74 14.92
N LEU A 84 4.71 8.35 14.84
CA LEU A 84 3.50 7.86 14.14
C LEU A 84 2.90 6.55 14.70
N MET A 85 3.37 6.11 15.86
CA MET A 85 2.78 5.03 16.64
C MET A 85 3.07 5.26 18.12
N PRO A 86 2.04 5.39 18.96
CA PRO A 86 2.21 5.65 20.41
C PRO A 86 2.91 4.49 21.14
N HIS A 87 3.62 4.83 22.22
CA HIS A 87 4.21 3.83 23.12
C HIS A 87 3.18 3.23 24.10
N ASP A 88 2.14 4.00 24.47
CA ASP A 88 1.04 3.50 25.31
C ASP A 88 0.36 2.29 24.69
N LEU A 89 0.17 1.24 25.49
CA LEU A 89 -0.34 -0.04 25.02
C LEU A 89 -1.70 0.11 24.30
N HIS A 90 -2.64 0.83 24.91
CA HIS A 90 -3.99 0.97 24.34
C HIS A 90 -4.00 1.80 23.06
N ALA A 91 -3.28 2.92 23.06
CA ALA A 91 -3.15 3.77 21.88
C ALA A 91 -2.41 3.04 20.74
N ARG A 92 -1.34 2.30 21.08
CA ARG A 92 -0.57 1.48 20.12
C ARG A 92 -1.47 0.45 19.43
N PHE A 93 -2.25 -0.31 20.19
CA PHE A 93 -3.14 -1.32 19.61
C PHE A 93 -4.31 -0.72 18.84
N ARG A 94 -4.77 0.51 19.17
CA ARG A 94 -5.69 1.23 18.30
C ARG A 94 -5.09 1.53 16.92
N VAL A 95 -3.81 1.84 16.83
CA VAL A 95 -3.11 2.01 15.54
C VAL A 95 -2.94 0.68 14.82
N LEU A 96 -2.40 -0.34 15.52
CA LEU A 96 -2.08 -1.63 14.92
C LEU A 96 -3.32 -2.35 14.38
N GLN A 97 -4.47 -2.28 15.05
CA GLN A 97 -5.69 -2.90 14.53
C GLN A 97 -6.09 -2.31 13.16
N TRP A 98 -5.88 -1.02 12.92
CA TRP A 98 -6.16 -0.39 11.63
C TRP A 98 -5.11 -0.71 10.58
N VAL A 99 -3.85 -0.87 10.96
CA VAL A 99 -2.81 -1.39 10.05
C VAL A 99 -3.16 -2.81 9.61
N TYR A 100 -3.49 -3.71 10.56
CA TYR A 100 -3.86 -5.09 10.23
C TYR A 100 -5.19 -5.17 9.47
N TRP A 101 -6.17 -4.33 9.78
CA TRP A 101 -7.39 -4.20 9.02
C TRP A 101 -7.11 -3.77 7.56
N GLN A 102 -6.17 -2.88 7.36
CA GLN A 102 -5.79 -2.45 6.01
C GLN A 102 -5.08 -3.56 5.24
N VAL A 103 -4.09 -4.23 5.83
CA VAL A 103 -3.32 -5.27 5.13
C VAL A 103 -4.10 -6.57 4.95
N GLY A 104 -5.01 -6.89 5.88
CA GLY A 104 -5.84 -8.11 5.82
C GLY A 104 -7.19 -7.91 5.12
N GLY A 105 -7.65 -6.68 4.97
CA GLY A 105 -8.98 -6.36 4.44
C GLY A 105 -8.95 -5.40 3.26
N LEU A 106 -8.77 -4.09 3.52
CA LEU A 106 -8.90 -3.06 2.50
C LEU A 106 -7.97 -3.30 1.30
N GLY A 107 -6.68 -3.52 1.55
CA GLY A 107 -5.69 -3.75 0.49
C GLY A 107 -6.04 -4.94 -0.40
N PRO A 108 -6.21 -6.14 0.15
CA PRO A 108 -6.57 -7.32 -0.64
C PRO A 108 -7.88 -7.17 -1.40
N MET A 109 -8.95 -6.66 -0.78
CA MET A 109 -10.25 -6.56 -1.46
C MET A 109 -10.26 -5.48 -2.54
N ALA A 110 -9.67 -4.31 -2.28
CA ALA A 110 -9.46 -3.28 -3.30
C ALA A 110 -8.54 -3.77 -4.43
N GLY A 111 -7.54 -4.59 -4.11
CA GLY A 111 -6.67 -5.23 -5.11
C GLY A 111 -7.42 -6.19 -6.02
N GLN A 112 -8.33 -7.01 -5.48
CA GLN A 112 -9.22 -7.85 -6.29
C GLN A 112 -10.21 -7.03 -7.10
N ALA A 113 -10.76 -5.93 -6.54
CA ALA A 113 -11.58 -5.00 -7.32
C ALA A 113 -10.79 -4.45 -8.52
N HIS A 114 -9.54 -3.97 -8.33
CA HIS A 114 -8.68 -3.56 -9.44
C HIS A 114 -8.50 -4.68 -10.47
N HIS A 115 -8.27 -5.93 -10.01
CA HIS A 115 -8.06 -7.05 -10.93
C HIS A 115 -9.28 -7.26 -11.82
N PHE A 116 -10.46 -7.47 -11.23
CA PHE A 116 -11.66 -7.81 -12.00
C PHE A 116 -12.27 -6.63 -12.76
N LEU A 117 -12.10 -5.40 -12.28
CA LEU A 117 -12.66 -4.21 -12.94
C LEU A 117 -11.73 -3.62 -14.02
N LYS A 118 -10.38 -3.82 -13.92
CA LYS A 118 -9.41 -3.15 -14.81
C LYS A 118 -8.45 -4.09 -15.52
N TYR A 119 -8.04 -5.20 -14.92
CA TYR A 119 -6.95 -6.02 -15.44
C TYR A 119 -7.38 -7.35 -16.04
N ALA A 120 -8.41 -7.98 -15.47
CA ALA A 120 -8.87 -9.29 -15.91
C ALA A 120 -9.21 -9.28 -17.41
N PRO A 121 -8.72 -10.27 -18.18
CA PRO A 121 -8.99 -10.35 -19.62
C PRO A 121 -10.46 -10.66 -19.91
N GLN A 122 -11.12 -11.37 -19.00
CA GLN A 122 -12.54 -11.73 -19.10
C GLN A 122 -13.35 -11.00 -18.03
N LYS A 123 -14.54 -10.53 -18.40
CA LYS A 123 -15.49 -9.96 -17.46
C LYS A 123 -16.23 -11.08 -16.71
N VAL A 124 -16.06 -11.12 -15.40
CA VAL A 124 -16.74 -12.05 -14.49
C VAL A 124 -17.67 -11.23 -13.60
N GLU A 125 -18.89 -11.01 -14.04
CA GLU A 125 -19.87 -10.09 -13.42
C GLU A 125 -20.06 -10.36 -11.91
N TYR A 126 -20.11 -11.63 -11.51
CA TYR A 126 -20.22 -11.99 -10.09
C TYR A 126 -18.99 -11.53 -9.28
N ALA A 127 -17.78 -11.73 -9.79
CA ALA A 127 -16.55 -11.31 -9.11
C ALA A 127 -16.42 -9.78 -9.08
N MET A 128 -16.74 -9.10 -10.18
CA MET A 128 -16.77 -7.64 -10.26
C MET A 128 -17.72 -7.06 -9.21
N HIS A 129 -18.97 -7.56 -9.16
CA HIS A 129 -19.96 -7.14 -8.16
C HIS A 129 -19.47 -7.45 -6.73
N ARG A 130 -18.99 -8.68 -6.49
CA ARG A 130 -18.56 -9.13 -5.16
C ARG A 130 -17.45 -8.25 -4.58
N PHE A 131 -16.40 -7.98 -5.37
CA PHE A 131 -15.26 -7.21 -4.88
C PHE A 131 -15.53 -5.70 -4.82
N ARG A 132 -16.31 -5.15 -5.75
CA ARG A 132 -16.78 -3.77 -5.66
C ARG A 132 -17.61 -3.54 -4.40
N SER A 133 -18.58 -4.41 -4.13
CA SER A 133 -19.45 -4.30 -2.95
C SER A 133 -18.69 -4.48 -1.64
N GLU A 134 -17.72 -5.40 -1.58
CA GLU A 134 -16.89 -5.56 -0.39
C GLU A 134 -15.97 -4.36 -0.18
N THR A 135 -15.43 -3.78 -1.24
CA THR A 135 -14.64 -2.55 -1.15
C THR A 135 -15.52 -1.39 -0.65
N ALA A 136 -16.73 -1.24 -1.16
CA ALA A 136 -17.71 -0.25 -0.67
C ALA A 136 -17.99 -0.43 0.83
N ARG A 137 -18.21 -1.67 1.28
CA ARG A 137 -18.40 -1.98 2.70
C ARG A 137 -17.22 -1.53 3.55
N LEU A 138 -15.98 -1.75 3.08
CA LEU A 138 -14.77 -1.34 3.79
C LEU A 138 -14.62 0.19 3.82
N TYR A 139 -14.99 0.89 2.73
CA TYR A 139 -15.08 2.36 2.74
C TYR A 139 -16.11 2.86 3.75
N GLY A 140 -17.26 2.19 3.87
CA GLY A 140 -18.27 2.50 4.90
C GLY A 140 -17.74 2.29 6.33
N VAL A 141 -16.87 1.30 6.56
CA VAL A 141 -16.20 1.12 7.86
C VAL A 141 -15.27 2.29 8.17
N MET A 142 -14.49 2.74 7.17
CA MET A 142 -13.64 3.93 7.30
C MET A 142 -14.48 5.17 7.55
N ASP A 143 -15.53 5.38 6.77
CA ASP A 143 -16.38 6.57 6.86
C ASP A 143 -17.02 6.70 8.24
N LYS A 144 -17.54 5.60 8.77
CA LYS A 144 -18.10 5.55 10.12
C LYS A 144 -17.05 5.89 11.20
N GLN A 145 -15.83 5.39 11.07
CA GLN A 145 -14.74 5.68 12.00
C GLN A 145 -14.31 7.14 11.91
N LEU A 146 -14.09 7.64 10.71
CA LEU A 146 -13.66 8.99 10.42
C LEU A 146 -14.74 10.04 10.71
N GLY A 147 -16.00 9.63 10.82
CA GLY A 147 -17.08 10.47 11.36
C GLY A 147 -17.00 10.72 12.86
N ARG A 148 -16.19 9.94 13.58
CA ARG A 148 -15.97 10.05 15.03
C ARG A 148 -14.64 10.68 15.40
N GLN A 149 -13.67 10.59 14.48
CA GLN A 149 -12.28 11.01 14.72
C GLN A 149 -11.69 11.62 13.45
N GLU A 150 -10.65 12.43 13.60
CA GLU A 150 -9.99 13.08 12.48
C GLU A 150 -9.24 12.06 11.60
N TYR A 151 -8.53 11.10 12.23
CA TYR A 151 -7.77 10.04 11.61
C TYR A 151 -8.23 8.66 12.09
N LEU A 152 -7.79 7.58 11.42
CA LEU A 152 -8.28 6.21 11.68
C LEU A 152 -8.10 5.76 13.14
N ALA A 153 -6.99 6.14 13.76
CA ALA A 153 -6.67 5.75 15.15
C ALA A 153 -6.79 6.91 16.16
N GLY A 154 -7.35 8.06 15.74
CA GLY A 154 -7.43 9.30 16.51
C GLY A 154 -6.47 10.32 15.98
N ASP A 155 -5.18 10.18 16.28
CA ASP A 155 -4.11 10.98 15.71
C ASP A 155 -3.57 10.35 14.41
N TYR A 156 -2.96 11.20 13.56
CA TYR A 156 -2.29 10.75 12.34
C TYR A 156 -1.19 9.72 12.65
N SER A 157 -1.22 8.59 11.98
CA SER A 157 -0.38 7.44 12.32
C SER A 157 -0.05 6.57 11.10
N ILE A 158 0.72 5.51 11.33
CA ILE A 158 0.98 4.48 10.30
C ILE A 158 -0.31 3.80 9.80
N ALA A 159 -1.42 3.87 10.49
CA ALA A 159 -2.72 3.38 10.03
C ALA A 159 -3.22 4.19 8.81
N ASP A 160 -3.08 5.51 8.86
CA ASP A 160 -3.47 6.41 7.78
C ASP A 160 -2.53 6.26 6.57
N ILE A 161 -1.23 6.14 6.83
CA ILE A 161 -0.22 5.87 5.80
C ILE A 161 -0.47 4.53 5.11
N ALA A 162 -0.90 3.51 5.86
CA ALA A 162 -1.26 2.21 5.28
C ALA A 162 -2.47 2.30 4.35
N ALA A 163 -3.49 3.08 4.70
CA ALA A 163 -4.76 3.13 3.98
C ALA A 163 -4.76 4.12 2.81
N TRP A 164 -4.14 5.29 2.96
CA TRP A 164 -4.26 6.39 2.00
C TRP A 164 -3.86 6.02 0.56
N PRO A 165 -2.74 5.34 0.27
CA PRO A 165 -2.33 5.01 -1.09
C PRO A 165 -3.31 4.07 -1.82
N TRP A 166 -4.14 3.35 -1.08
CA TRP A 166 -5.17 2.50 -1.64
C TRP A 166 -6.43 3.27 -2.00
N VAL A 167 -6.75 4.33 -1.24
CA VAL A 167 -7.87 5.24 -1.54
C VAL A 167 -7.55 6.16 -2.72
N VAL A 168 -6.28 6.45 -3.02
CA VAL A 168 -5.86 7.21 -4.22
C VAL A 168 -6.47 6.65 -5.52
N ARG A 169 -6.77 5.36 -5.58
CA ARG A 169 -7.35 4.71 -6.76
C ARG A 169 -8.81 4.29 -6.55
N HIS A 170 -9.56 5.07 -5.79
CA HIS A 170 -10.97 4.81 -5.53
C HIS A 170 -11.82 4.71 -6.82
N ASP A 171 -11.45 5.48 -7.85
CA ASP A 171 -12.06 5.43 -9.17
C ASP A 171 -11.87 4.08 -9.88
N TRP A 172 -10.70 3.44 -9.71
CA TRP A 172 -10.42 2.09 -10.24
C TRP A 172 -11.22 1.01 -9.53
N GLN A 173 -11.62 1.29 -8.30
CA GLN A 173 -12.44 0.42 -7.45
C GLN A 173 -13.95 0.68 -7.67
N GLU A 174 -14.29 1.64 -8.56
CA GLU A 174 -15.65 2.14 -8.77
C GLU A 174 -16.30 2.63 -7.47
N GLN A 175 -15.52 3.33 -6.63
CA GLN A 175 -16.02 3.99 -5.43
C GLN A 175 -16.08 5.49 -5.64
N ASN A 176 -17.25 6.09 -5.40
CA ASN A 176 -17.42 7.52 -5.39
C ASN A 176 -17.21 8.05 -3.96
N LEU A 177 -16.23 8.93 -3.77
CA LEU A 177 -15.95 9.51 -2.44
C LEU A 177 -17.08 10.43 -1.94
N ASP A 178 -18.00 10.89 -2.80
CA ASP A 178 -19.18 11.65 -2.36
C ASP A 178 -20.14 10.79 -1.53
N ASP A 179 -20.12 9.47 -1.71
CA ASP A 179 -20.91 8.53 -0.91
C ASP A 179 -20.27 8.29 0.48
N PHE A 180 -19.03 8.75 0.70
CA PHE A 180 -18.23 8.57 1.91
C PHE A 180 -17.61 9.91 2.36
N PRO A 181 -18.40 10.87 2.84
CA PRO A 181 -17.94 12.25 3.07
C PRO A 181 -16.80 12.38 4.08
N ASN A 182 -16.74 11.51 5.09
CA ASN A 182 -15.65 11.51 6.07
C ASN A 182 -14.35 10.94 5.48
N VAL A 183 -14.44 9.91 4.63
CA VAL A 183 -13.31 9.42 3.86
C VAL A 183 -12.81 10.49 2.89
N LYS A 184 -13.71 11.21 2.21
CA LYS A 184 -13.36 12.32 1.30
C LYS A 184 -12.58 13.42 2.04
N ARG A 185 -13.08 13.86 3.19
CA ARG A 185 -12.39 14.83 4.06
C ARG A 185 -11.00 14.33 4.45
N TRP A 186 -10.92 13.12 5.02
CA TRP A 186 -9.68 12.49 5.45
C TRP A 186 -8.68 12.33 4.29
N PHE A 187 -9.15 11.89 3.13
CA PHE A 187 -8.33 11.72 1.93
C PHE A 187 -7.66 13.03 1.51
N ALA A 188 -8.41 14.13 1.52
CA ALA A 188 -7.89 15.47 1.23
C ALA A 188 -6.90 15.94 2.30
N THR A 189 -7.23 15.76 3.60
CA THR A 189 -6.39 16.16 4.73
C THR A 189 -5.04 15.44 4.71
N VAL A 190 -5.04 14.12 4.55
CA VAL A 190 -3.80 13.33 4.47
C VAL A 190 -3.02 13.68 3.20
N GLY A 191 -3.70 13.81 2.06
CA GLY A 191 -3.08 14.14 0.77
C GLY A 191 -2.45 15.54 0.72
N ALA A 192 -2.89 16.47 1.56
CA ALA A 192 -2.32 17.82 1.66
C ALA A 192 -0.99 17.86 2.43
N ARG A 193 -0.60 16.79 3.12
CA ARG A 193 0.66 16.75 3.88
C ARG A 193 1.86 16.76 2.93
N PRO A 194 2.86 17.64 3.13
CA PRO A 194 4.02 17.72 2.24
C PRO A 194 4.78 16.38 2.10
N ALA A 195 4.96 15.65 3.20
CA ALA A 195 5.63 14.35 3.20
C ALA A 195 4.84 13.30 2.40
N VAL A 196 3.50 13.31 2.52
CA VAL A 196 2.62 12.43 1.72
C VAL A 196 2.76 12.73 0.22
N GLN A 197 2.75 14.01 -0.16
CA GLN A 197 2.93 14.41 -1.56
C GLN A 197 4.30 13.99 -2.08
N LYS A 198 5.37 14.23 -1.32
CA LYS A 198 6.73 13.86 -1.70
C LYS A 198 6.88 12.35 -1.82
N GLY A 199 6.45 11.59 -0.81
CA GLY A 199 6.55 10.13 -0.81
C GLY A 199 5.66 9.46 -1.87
N ALA A 200 4.47 10.00 -2.15
CA ALA A 200 3.60 9.52 -3.21
C ALA A 200 4.17 9.76 -4.62
N ASN A 201 5.01 10.78 -4.79
CA ASN A 201 5.70 11.09 -6.04
C ASN A 201 7.09 10.44 -6.15
N ALA A 202 7.59 9.80 -5.10
CA ALA A 202 8.84 9.06 -5.16
C ALA A 202 8.79 7.97 -6.25
N GLY A 203 9.85 7.86 -7.06
CA GLY A 203 9.89 6.96 -8.20
C GLY A 203 8.93 7.36 -9.34
N ALA A 204 8.67 8.66 -9.52
CA ALA A 204 7.79 9.17 -10.59
C ALA A 204 8.26 8.75 -12.00
N ASP A 205 9.55 8.63 -12.20
CA ASP A 205 10.19 8.11 -13.43
C ASP A 205 9.80 6.65 -13.72
N LEU A 206 9.52 5.86 -12.69
CA LEU A 206 9.08 4.46 -12.83
C LEU A 206 7.59 4.36 -13.17
N GLN A 207 6.80 5.40 -12.96
CA GLN A 207 5.35 5.38 -13.18
C GLN A 207 4.97 5.15 -14.63
N ALA A 208 5.69 5.74 -15.59
CA ALA A 208 5.45 5.55 -17.00
C ALA A 208 5.65 4.07 -17.41
N ALA A 209 6.71 3.45 -16.89
CA ALA A 209 6.98 2.03 -17.10
C ALA A 209 5.92 1.12 -16.43
N ALA A 210 5.38 1.53 -15.27
CA ALA A 210 4.35 0.78 -14.56
C ALA A 210 2.98 0.84 -15.25
N ALA A 211 2.69 1.93 -15.98
CA ALA A 211 1.40 2.12 -16.66
C ALA A 211 1.22 1.24 -17.90
N THR A 212 2.32 0.76 -18.51
CA THR A 212 2.28 -0.01 -19.74
C THR A 212 2.49 -1.49 -19.42
N MET A 213 1.46 -2.30 -19.59
CA MET A 213 1.52 -3.77 -19.43
C MET A 213 1.14 -4.46 -20.73
N THR A 214 2.01 -5.34 -21.23
CA THR A 214 1.71 -6.26 -22.33
C THR A 214 0.86 -7.45 -21.83
N ILE A 215 0.36 -8.25 -22.75
CA ILE A 215 -0.34 -9.51 -22.41
C ILE A 215 0.60 -10.42 -21.62
N GLU A 216 1.87 -10.55 -22.03
CA GLU A 216 2.86 -11.37 -21.34
C GLU A 216 3.18 -10.87 -19.93
N ASP A 217 3.20 -9.55 -19.72
CA ASP A 217 3.34 -8.96 -18.37
C ASP A 217 2.16 -9.33 -17.49
N LYS A 218 0.93 -9.28 -18.02
CA LYS A 218 -0.28 -9.68 -17.29
C LYS A 218 -0.26 -11.17 -16.95
N LYS A 219 0.13 -12.05 -17.88
CA LYS A 219 0.29 -13.49 -17.62
C LYS A 219 1.22 -13.71 -16.43
N ARG A 220 2.40 -13.09 -16.46
CA ARG A 220 3.41 -13.22 -15.41
C ARG A 220 2.94 -12.65 -14.08
N LEU A 221 2.38 -11.43 -14.07
CA LEU A 221 1.99 -10.72 -12.86
C LEU A 221 0.80 -11.37 -12.15
N PHE A 222 -0.16 -11.90 -12.93
CA PHE A 222 -1.40 -12.48 -12.43
C PHE A 222 -1.43 -14.02 -12.51
N ASN A 223 -0.31 -14.64 -12.93
CA ASN A 223 -0.20 -16.10 -13.10
C ASN A 223 -1.31 -16.67 -14.00
N LEU A 224 -1.55 -16.00 -15.14
CA LEU A 224 -2.58 -16.41 -16.11
C LEU A 224 -2.02 -17.45 -17.07
N ARG A 225 -2.86 -18.42 -17.43
CA ARG A 225 -2.59 -19.40 -18.49
C ARG A 225 -3.17 -18.88 -19.82
N ASP A 226 -2.76 -19.48 -20.94
CA ASP A 226 -3.27 -19.09 -22.27
C ASP A 226 -4.79 -19.22 -22.38
N GLN A 227 -5.37 -20.21 -21.71
CA GLN A 227 -6.83 -20.40 -21.66
C GLN A 227 -7.58 -19.37 -20.79
N ASP A 228 -6.89 -18.56 -20.00
CA ASP A 228 -7.49 -17.53 -19.13
C ASP A 228 -7.57 -16.19 -19.86
N LEU A 229 -7.02 -16.09 -21.09
CA LEU A 229 -7.04 -14.93 -21.98
C LEU A 229 -8.21 -15.00 -22.95
#